data_34dde1aa769d5e2f2032ab6b8a7f32a4
#
_entry.id   34dde1aa769d5e2f2032ab6b8a7f32a4
#
_cell.length_a   1.000
_cell.length_b   1.000
_cell.length_c   1.000
_cell.angle_alpha   90.00
_cell.angle_beta   90.00
_cell.angle_gamma   90.00
#
_symmetry.space_group_name_H-M   'P 1'
#
loop_
_entity.id
_entity.type
_entity.pdbx_description
1 polymer ?
#
loop_
_entity_poly.entity_id
_entity_poly.type
_entity_poly.pdbx_seq_one_letter_code
_entity_poly.pdbx_strand_id
1 'polypeptide(L)'
;MSRLDFLDAAKGTGVLLVVAAHGCLLQMPWASWIYEFYMPMFFVVSGYLFGRRRLAEQPAACRRRIGRLVRTYFTGCGILFALWFVLFPLRGKETDRLGRAVFSILYGRMSDAANPMLADVCWVGPMWFLTLMICAQLLLTMVLRMDNGAPPRRCLLAAVLLAAAQLLRLPPVLLPWCVDTAPMAALLMLVSAWLGERQALERPFTRRTAAVCLCLAIPYLLLNDTYDLHLRYYGHWQDVRGALAFFAAGLCGSLLFLMLCRCLAVVPPLFSGLAALGRESMAVFIGHTFLLWTVDSLFLRLPEFPLSGAVRGAALLLAGTLVPLAGSLLVKRLRRRTPAAV
;
A
#
# COMPACT_ATOMS: atom_id res chain seq x y z
N MET A 1 -19.03 -11.64 8.87
CA MET A 1 -18.84 -10.23 8.50
C MET A 1 -19.27 -10.08 7.05
N SER A 2 -20.23 -9.20 6.75
CA SER A 2 -20.61 -8.87 5.37
C SER A 2 -19.42 -8.23 4.64
N ARG A 3 -19.32 -8.49 3.36
CA ARG A 3 -18.31 -7.89 2.50
C ARG A 3 -18.67 -6.44 2.22
N LEU A 4 -17.69 -5.56 2.17
CA LEU A 4 -17.88 -4.14 1.87
C LEU A 4 -17.26 -3.83 0.50
N ASP A 5 -18.11 -3.85 -0.53
CA ASP A 5 -17.67 -3.69 -1.93
C ASP A 5 -17.03 -2.31 -2.19
N PHE A 6 -17.43 -1.27 -1.47
CA PHE A 6 -16.78 0.04 -1.59
C PHE A 6 -15.32 0.04 -1.12
N LEU A 7 -14.95 -0.78 -0.11
CA LEU A 7 -13.57 -0.96 0.28
C LEU A 7 -12.78 -1.78 -0.75
N ASP A 8 -13.45 -2.73 -1.42
CA ASP A 8 -12.83 -3.42 -2.53
C ASP A 8 -12.66 -2.47 -3.73
N ALA A 9 -13.65 -1.63 -4.04
CA ALA A 9 -13.50 -0.59 -5.07
C ALA A 9 -12.37 0.39 -4.75
N ALA A 10 -12.23 0.82 -3.50
CA ALA A 10 -11.13 1.68 -3.06
C ALA A 10 -9.76 1.01 -3.25
N LYS A 11 -9.63 -0.29 -2.92
CA LYS A 11 -8.37 -1.02 -3.18
C LYS A 11 -8.09 -1.16 -4.68
N GLY A 12 -9.12 -1.35 -5.50
CA GLY A 12 -9.00 -1.43 -6.96
C GLY A 12 -8.53 -0.11 -7.55
N THR A 13 -9.16 1.00 -7.17
CA THR A 13 -8.72 2.33 -7.59
C THR A 13 -7.33 2.65 -7.04
N GLY A 14 -7.07 2.34 -5.76
CA GLY A 14 -5.77 2.56 -5.14
C GLY A 14 -4.63 1.82 -5.85
N VAL A 15 -4.83 0.57 -6.27
CA VAL A 15 -3.79 -0.16 -7.01
C VAL A 15 -3.59 0.40 -8.41
N LEU A 16 -4.62 0.94 -9.08
CA LEU A 16 -4.46 1.68 -10.34
C LEU A 16 -3.61 2.94 -10.15
N LEU A 17 -3.83 3.68 -9.06
CA LEU A 17 -3.00 4.84 -8.73
C LEU A 17 -1.55 4.44 -8.45
N VAL A 18 -1.31 3.30 -7.80
CA VAL A 18 0.05 2.74 -7.62
C VAL A 18 0.72 2.46 -8.97
N VAL A 19 0.02 1.79 -9.88
CA VAL A 19 0.55 1.49 -11.22
C VAL A 19 0.82 2.77 -12.00
N ALA A 20 -0.12 3.72 -11.95
CA ALA A 20 0.02 5.03 -12.62
C ALA A 20 1.23 5.83 -12.07
N ALA A 21 1.42 5.82 -10.75
CA ALA A 21 2.55 6.50 -10.12
C ALA A 21 3.89 5.90 -10.56
N HIS A 22 4.01 4.57 -10.60
CA HIS A 22 5.22 3.89 -11.05
C HIS A 22 5.42 3.96 -12.58
N GLY A 23 4.35 4.12 -13.36
CA GLY A 23 4.38 4.33 -14.81
C GLY A 23 4.66 5.77 -15.23
N CYS A 24 5.04 6.64 -14.30
CA CYS A 24 5.29 8.08 -14.53
C CYS A 24 4.09 8.86 -15.10
N LEU A 25 2.87 8.36 -14.91
CA LEU A 25 1.64 9.03 -15.34
C LEU A 25 1.19 10.14 -14.38
N LEU A 26 1.72 10.14 -13.15
CA LEU A 26 1.38 11.11 -12.10
C LEU A 26 2.53 12.11 -11.87
N GLN A 27 3.07 12.66 -12.95
CA GLN A 27 4.14 13.69 -12.88
C GLN A 27 3.60 15.13 -12.89
N MET A 28 2.28 15.30 -12.89
CA MET A 28 1.65 16.61 -12.85
C MET A 28 1.71 17.20 -11.42
N PRO A 29 1.79 18.54 -11.26
CA PRO A 29 1.88 19.18 -9.95
C PRO A 29 0.76 18.77 -8.98
N TRP A 30 -0.47 18.59 -9.45
CA TRP A 30 -1.60 18.13 -8.66
C TRP A 30 -1.52 16.65 -8.24
N ALA A 31 -0.62 15.87 -8.83
CA ALA A 31 -0.47 14.46 -8.49
C ALA A 31 0.16 14.26 -7.10
N SER A 32 0.84 15.28 -6.54
CA SER A 32 1.30 15.27 -5.16
C SER A 32 0.17 14.93 -4.19
N TRP A 33 -1.03 15.44 -4.44
CA TRP A 33 -2.21 15.15 -3.61
C TRP A 33 -2.58 13.66 -3.59
N ILE A 34 -2.34 12.94 -4.68
CA ILE A 34 -2.58 11.49 -4.75
C ILE A 34 -1.53 10.74 -3.93
N TYR A 35 -0.27 11.18 -3.98
CA TYR A 35 0.84 10.53 -3.27
C TYR A 35 0.65 10.52 -1.76
N GLU A 36 -0.05 11.51 -1.20
CA GLU A 36 -0.25 11.66 0.24
C GLU A 36 -1.17 10.58 0.83
N PHE A 37 -2.18 10.11 0.08
CA PHE A 37 -3.19 9.20 0.64
C PHE A 37 -3.20 7.81 0.04
N TYR A 38 -2.70 7.59 -1.19
CA TYR A 38 -2.92 6.31 -1.88
C TYR A 38 -2.26 5.11 -1.18
N MET A 39 -1.10 5.29 -0.53
CA MET A 39 -0.49 4.26 0.30
C MET A 39 -1.08 4.21 1.71
N PRO A 40 -1.26 5.33 2.45
CA PRO A 40 -1.97 5.37 3.72
C PRO A 40 -3.36 4.72 3.67
N MET A 41 -4.09 4.86 2.59
CA MET A 41 -5.42 4.28 2.39
C MET A 41 -5.45 2.75 2.61
N PHE A 42 -4.42 2.02 2.18
CA PHE A 42 -4.38 0.57 2.41
C PHE A 42 -4.23 0.22 3.90
N PHE A 43 -3.51 1.03 4.69
CA PHE A 43 -3.44 0.88 6.14
C PHE A 43 -4.76 1.24 6.79
N VAL A 44 -5.40 2.33 6.36
CA VAL A 44 -6.73 2.74 6.84
C VAL A 44 -7.79 1.66 6.58
N VAL A 45 -7.88 1.12 5.36
CA VAL A 45 -8.77 0.00 5.03
C VAL A 45 -8.47 -1.23 5.89
N SER A 46 -7.18 -1.52 6.09
CA SER A 46 -6.72 -2.64 6.89
C SER A 46 -7.13 -2.54 8.35
N GLY A 47 -6.89 -1.39 8.97
CA GLY A 47 -7.28 -1.11 10.34
C GLY A 47 -8.80 -1.14 10.52
N TYR A 48 -9.54 -0.48 9.62
CA TYR A 48 -11.00 -0.46 9.64
C TYR A 48 -11.59 -1.88 9.64
N LEU A 49 -11.17 -2.73 8.70
CA LEU A 49 -11.63 -4.11 8.63
C LEU A 49 -11.21 -4.95 9.84
N PHE A 50 -10.10 -4.61 10.47
CA PHE A 50 -9.63 -5.31 11.68
C PHE A 50 -10.48 -4.90 12.90
N GLY A 51 -10.78 -3.61 13.06
CA GLY A 51 -11.62 -3.10 14.14
C GLY A 51 -13.06 -3.60 14.10
N ARG A 52 -13.61 -3.92 12.92
CA ARG A 52 -14.93 -4.55 12.80
C ARG A 52 -15.03 -5.96 13.41
N ARG A 53 -13.88 -6.59 13.72
CA ARG A 53 -13.86 -7.92 14.34
C ARG A 53 -14.05 -7.83 15.84
N ARG A 54 -14.71 -8.83 16.41
CA ARG A 54 -14.76 -8.96 17.87
C ARG A 54 -13.35 -9.07 18.44
N LEU A 55 -13.12 -8.47 19.59
CA LEU A 55 -11.80 -8.42 20.22
C LEU A 55 -11.22 -9.84 20.43
N ALA A 56 -12.02 -10.81 20.84
CA ALA A 56 -11.61 -12.19 21.02
C ALA A 56 -11.13 -12.88 19.72
N GLU A 57 -11.59 -12.42 18.55
CA GLU A 57 -11.22 -13.00 17.24
C GLU A 57 -9.95 -12.38 16.66
N GLN A 58 -9.56 -11.19 17.16
CA GLN A 58 -8.47 -10.40 16.58
C GLN A 58 -7.12 -11.12 16.58
N PRO A 59 -6.69 -11.85 17.65
CA PRO A 59 -5.41 -12.55 17.65
C PRO A 59 -5.31 -13.65 16.59
N ALA A 60 -6.37 -14.43 16.44
CA ALA A 60 -6.41 -15.49 15.43
C ALA A 60 -6.47 -14.91 14.00
N ALA A 61 -7.20 -13.81 13.82
CA ALA A 61 -7.27 -13.09 12.55
C ALA A 61 -5.91 -12.47 12.18
N CYS A 62 -5.20 -11.90 13.16
CA CYS A 62 -3.84 -11.37 13.00
C CYS A 62 -2.88 -12.47 12.54
N ARG A 63 -2.81 -13.60 13.27
CA ARG A 63 -1.94 -14.73 12.92
C ARG A 63 -2.20 -15.24 11.50
N ARG A 64 -3.47 -15.46 11.12
CA ARG A 64 -3.84 -15.90 9.76
C ARG A 64 -3.45 -14.87 8.70
N ARG A 65 -3.61 -13.58 8.99
CA ARG A 65 -3.26 -12.51 8.08
C ARG A 65 -1.76 -12.40 7.90
N ILE A 66 -0.99 -12.38 8.99
CA ILE A 66 0.47 -12.32 8.95
C ILE A 66 1.03 -13.52 8.19
N GLY A 67 0.60 -14.73 8.49
CA GLY A 67 1.05 -15.93 7.77
C GLY A 67 0.78 -15.86 6.26
N ARG A 68 -0.35 -15.24 5.86
CA ARG A 68 -0.65 -14.99 4.45
C ARG A 68 0.28 -13.92 3.84
N LEU A 69 0.49 -12.81 4.54
CA LEU A 69 1.36 -11.73 4.06
C LEU A 69 2.81 -12.19 3.93
N VAL A 70 3.33 -12.92 4.92
CA VAL A 70 4.68 -13.51 4.88
C VAL A 70 4.83 -14.46 3.69
N ARG A 71 3.87 -15.38 3.51
CA ARG A 71 3.87 -16.28 2.35
C ARG A 71 3.83 -15.50 1.04
N THR A 72 2.95 -14.50 0.94
CA THR A 72 2.83 -13.66 -0.26
C THR A 72 4.12 -12.89 -0.52
N TYR A 73 4.77 -12.38 0.53
CA TYR A 73 6.03 -11.66 0.44
C TYR A 73 7.12 -12.56 -0.16
N PHE A 74 7.43 -13.70 0.46
CA PHE A 74 8.50 -14.57 -0.02
C PHE A 74 8.18 -15.20 -1.39
N THR A 75 6.92 -15.57 -1.65
CA THR A 75 6.51 -16.08 -2.96
C THR A 75 6.65 -14.99 -4.02
N GLY A 76 6.19 -13.77 -3.74
CA GLY A 76 6.30 -12.64 -4.66
C GLY A 76 7.74 -12.26 -4.94
N CYS A 77 8.58 -12.13 -3.91
CA CYS A 77 10.01 -11.87 -4.06
C CYS A 77 10.70 -13.00 -4.85
N GLY A 78 10.36 -14.26 -4.58
CA GLY A 78 10.92 -15.41 -5.30
C GLY A 78 10.55 -15.40 -6.78
N ILE A 79 9.30 -15.08 -7.13
CA ILE A 79 8.86 -14.95 -8.52
C ILE A 79 9.59 -13.79 -9.21
N LEU A 80 9.62 -12.62 -8.58
CA LEU A 80 10.30 -11.44 -9.15
C LEU A 80 11.80 -11.69 -9.31
N PHE A 81 12.42 -12.35 -8.35
CA PHE A 81 13.82 -12.75 -8.41
C PHE A 81 14.09 -13.73 -9.56
N ALA A 82 13.28 -14.77 -9.71
CA ALA A 82 13.41 -15.74 -10.79
C ALA A 82 13.23 -15.10 -12.18
N LEU A 83 12.20 -14.25 -12.33
CA LEU A 83 11.96 -13.52 -13.57
C LEU A 83 13.12 -12.57 -13.91
N TRP A 84 13.64 -11.90 -12.90
CA TRP A 84 14.79 -11.04 -13.09
C TRP A 84 16.03 -11.81 -13.46
N PHE A 85 16.33 -12.91 -12.77
CA PHE A 85 17.50 -13.76 -13.06
C PHE A 85 17.51 -14.26 -14.50
N VAL A 86 16.32 -14.60 -15.03
CA VAL A 86 16.16 -15.03 -16.44
C VAL A 86 16.33 -13.87 -17.41
N LEU A 87 15.78 -12.70 -17.12
CA LEU A 87 15.76 -11.58 -18.07
C LEU A 87 17.00 -10.68 -18.01
N PHE A 88 17.72 -10.70 -16.90
CA PHE A 88 18.86 -9.81 -16.70
C PHE A 88 20.08 -10.13 -17.58
N PRO A 89 20.46 -11.41 -17.78
CA PRO A 89 21.49 -11.78 -18.73
C PRO A 89 21.17 -11.33 -20.16
N LEU A 90 19.88 -11.39 -20.54
CA LEU A 90 19.44 -10.93 -21.87
C LEU A 90 19.66 -9.42 -22.09
N ARG A 91 19.97 -8.68 -21.04
CA ARG A 91 20.27 -7.23 -21.08
C ARG A 91 21.76 -6.91 -20.97
N GLY A 92 22.64 -7.91 -20.90
CA GLY A 92 24.08 -7.71 -20.80
C GLY A 92 24.53 -7.09 -19.45
N LYS A 93 23.73 -7.26 -18.38
CA LYS A 93 24.08 -6.80 -17.04
C LYS A 93 24.69 -7.93 -16.22
N GLU A 94 25.67 -7.61 -15.40
CA GLU A 94 26.42 -8.59 -14.60
C GLU A 94 25.56 -9.22 -13.49
N THR A 95 25.80 -10.52 -13.24
CA THR A 95 25.09 -11.32 -12.23
C THR A 95 25.80 -11.36 -10.88
N ASP A 96 26.83 -10.53 -10.68
CA ASP A 96 27.66 -10.48 -9.46
C ASP A 96 26.91 -10.00 -8.20
N ARG A 97 25.65 -9.55 -8.35
CA ARG A 97 24.83 -8.96 -7.28
C ARG A 97 23.86 -9.93 -6.61
N LEU A 98 24.02 -11.24 -6.82
CA LEU A 98 23.11 -12.26 -6.27
C LEU A 98 23.01 -12.17 -4.74
N GLY A 99 24.14 -12.04 -4.05
CA GLY A 99 24.19 -11.92 -2.60
C GLY A 99 23.44 -10.69 -2.08
N ARG A 100 23.57 -9.55 -2.77
CA ARG A 100 22.84 -8.31 -2.42
C ARG A 100 21.34 -8.47 -2.64
N ALA A 101 20.92 -9.16 -3.70
CA ALA A 101 19.51 -9.42 -3.98
C ALA A 101 18.89 -10.27 -2.87
N VAL A 102 19.54 -11.35 -2.46
CA VAL A 102 19.10 -12.19 -1.34
C VAL A 102 19.06 -11.38 -0.04
N PHE A 103 20.10 -10.59 0.22
CA PHE A 103 20.12 -9.69 1.38
C PHE A 103 18.94 -8.72 1.38
N SER A 104 18.66 -8.06 0.24
CA SER A 104 17.50 -7.13 0.14
C SER A 104 16.17 -7.82 0.40
N ILE A 105 15.98 -9.06 -0.08
CA ILE A 105 14.78 -9.85 0.19
C ILE A 105 14.66 -10.16 1.69
N LEU A 106 15.74 -10.54 2.35
CA LEU A 106 15.72 -10.81 3.78
C LEU A 106 15.56 -9.54 4.62
N TYR A 107 16.19 -8.46 4.19
CA TYR A 107 16.08 -7.14 4.83
C TYR A 107 14.70 -6.51 4.65
N GLY A 108 14.01 -6.86 3.57
CA GLY A 108 12.61 -6.51 3.36
C GLY A 108 12.36 -5.03 3.09
N ARG A 109 13.33 -4.31 2.53
CA ARG A 109 13.22 -2.89 2.28
C ARG A 109 13.71 -2.53 0.88
N MET A 110 13.20 -1.42 0.33
CA MET A 110 13.63 -0.86 -0.94
C MET A 110 15.07 -0.35 -0.86
N SER A 111 15.74 -0.27 -2.00
CA SER A 111 17.05 0.35 -2.10
C SER A 111 17.05 1.77 -1.53
N ASP A 112 18.06 2.09 -0.78
CA ASP A 112 18.30 3.41 -0.23
C ASP A 112 19.74 3.83 -0.59
N ALA A 113 19.87 4.98 -1.23
CA ALA A 113 21.18 5.53 -1.56
C ALA A 113 22.05 5.83 -0.32
N ALA A 114 21.41 6.09 0.83
CA ALA A 114 22.09 6.31 2.10
C ALA A 114 22.58 5.00 2.76
N ASN A 115 22.11 3.83 2.31
CA ASN A 115 22.54 2.54 2.83
C ASN A 115 23.33 1.77 1.76
N PRO A 116 24.67 1.68 1.86
CA PRO A 116 25.52 1.04 0.85
C PRO A 116 25.16 -0.44 0.61
N MET A 117 24.58 -1.12 1.62
CA MET A 117 24.15 -2.52 1.49
C MET A 117 22.89 -2.68 0.65
N LEU A 118 22.07 -1.63 0.57
CA LEU A 118 20.84 -1.58 -0.21
C LEU A 118 20.97 -0.72 -1.47
N ALA A 119 22.05 0.05 -1.60
CA ALA A 119 22.32 0.86 -2.79
C ALA A 119 22.38 -0.04 -4.03
N ASP A 120 21.82 0.43 -5.12
CA ASP A 120 21.78 -0.25 -6.42
C ASP A 120 20.98 -1.56 -6.52
N VAL A 121 20.27 -1.96 -5.47
CA VAL A 121 19.55 -3.24 -5.45
C VAL A 121 18.05 -3.04 -5.24
N CYS A 122 17.33 -2.75 -6.31
CA CYS A 122 15.87 -2.55 -6.29
C CYS A 122 15.06 -3.87 -6.39
N TRP A 123 15.49 -4.92 -5.70
CA TRP A 123 14.91 -6.26 -5.79
C TRP A 123 13.59 -6.43 -5.09
N VAL A 124 13.45 -5.73 -3.97
CA VAL A 124 12.24 -5.80 -3.18
C VAL A 124 11.13 -5.01 -3.86
N GLY A 125 11.49 -3.97 -4.66
CA GLY A 125 10.52 -3.15 -5.37
C GLY A 125 9.35 -2.73 -4.47
N PRO A 126 8.11 -2.97 -4.89
CA PRO A 126 6.92 -2.61 -4.11
C PRO A 126 6.71 -3.49 -2.88
N MET A 127 7.45 -4.60 -2.74
CA MET A 127 7.24 -5.61 -1.69
C MET A 127 7.54 -5.08 -0.28
N TRP A 128 8.29 -3.96 -0.14
CA TRP A 128 8.51 -3.27 1.13
C TRP A 128 7.19 -2.93 1.86
N PHE A 129 6.12 -2.71 1.11
CA PHE A 129 4.81 -2.45 1.69
C PHE A 129 4.24 -3.65 2.46
N LEU A 130 4.53 -4.87 2.03
CA LEU A 130 4.06 -6.08 2.74
C LEU A 130 4.79 -6.26 4.07
N THR A 131 6.09 -5.99 4.12
CA THR A 131 6.88 -6.05 5.37
C THR A 131 6.41 -4.97 6.35
N LEU A 132 6.20 -3.75 5.87
CA LEU A 132 5.60 -2.68 6.65
C LEU A 132 4.20 -3.06 7.17
N MET A 133 3.35 -3.65 6.32
CA MET A 133 2.01 -4.08 6.72
C MET A 133 2.04 -5.19 7.79
N ILE A 134 3.02 -6.10 7.73
CA ILE A 134 3.21 -7.15 8.74
C ILE A 134 3.57 -6.52 10.07
N CYS A 135 4.59 -5.65 10.11
CA CYS A 135 5.03 -4.99 11.34
C CYS A 135 3.92 -4.08 11.93
N ALA A 136 3.25 -3.29 11.09
CA ALA A 136 2.13 -2.45 11.53
C ALA A 136 0.96 -3.28 12.07
N GLN A 137 0.64 -4.43 11.47
CA GLN A 137 -0.43 -5.32 11.95
C GLN A 137 -0.08 -5.96 13.31
N LEU A 138 1.18 -6.32 13.53
CA LEU A 138 1.66 -6.81 14.83
C LEU A 138 1.51 -5.73 15.90
N LEU A 139 2.02 -4.53 15.65
CA LEU A 139 1.91 -3.39 16.56
C LEU A 139 0.44 -3.04 16.85
N LEU A 140 -0.41 -2.97 15.82
CA LEU A 140 -1.84 -2.74 16.01
C LEU A 140 -2.46 -3.77 16.95
N THR A 141 -2.14 -5.05 16.76
CA THR A 141 -2.71 -6.13 17.59
C THR A 141 -2.25 -6.03 19.04
N MET A 142 -0.99 -5.65 19.27
CA MET A 142 -0.46 -5.41 20.61
C MET A 142 -1.16 -4.23 21.28
N VAL A 143 -1.28 -3.11 20.56
CA VAL A 143 -1.89 -1.88 21.07
C VAL A 143 -3.38 -2.07 21.37
N LEU A 144 -4.13 -2.75 20.50
CA LEU A 144 -5.56 -3.01 20.74
C LEU A 144 -5.82 -3.93 21.93
N ARG A 145 -4.89 -4.81 22.32
CA ARG A 145 -4.99 -5.58 23.56
C ARG A 145 -4.87 -4.70 24.81
N MET A 146 -4.21 -3.55 24.69
CA MET A 146 -4.05 -2.58 25.76
C MET A 146 -5.17 -1.55 25.78
N ASP A 147 -6.00 -1.48 24.73
CA ASP A 147 -7.14 -0.55 24.62
C ASP A 147 -8.31 -1.06 25.48
N ASN A 148 -8.75 -0.22 26.40
CA ASN A 148 -9.94 -0.46 27.23
C ASN A 148 -11.15 0.34 26.79
N GLY A 149 -11.08 1.02 25.63
CA GLY A 149 -12.13 1.86 25.07
C GLY A 149 -12.22 3.27 25.68
N ALA A 150 -11.50 3.57 26.77
CA ALA A 150 -11.52 4.89 27.38
C ALA A 150 -10.74 5.92 26.54
N PRO A 151 -11.33 7.13 26.29
CA PRO A 151 -10.66 8.16 25.48
C PRO A 151 -9.24 8.51 25.92
N PRO A 152 -8.91 8.70 27.21
CA PRO A 152 -7.55 9.04 27.63
C PRO A 152 -6.57 7.90 27.33
N ARG A 153 -7.00 6.64 27.45
CA ARG A 153 -6.18 5.49 27.09
C ARG A 153 -5.89 5.44 25.60
N ARG A 154 -6.91 5.72 24.77
CA ARG A 154 -6.76 5.79 23.29
C ARG A 154 -5.81 6.90 22.87
N CYS A 155 -5.92 8.07 23.47
CA CYS A 155 -4.98 9.17 23.24
C CYS A 155 -3.55 8.79 23.64
N LEU A 156 -3.37 8.14 24.78
CA LEU A 156 -2.05 7.65 25.22
C LEU A 156 -1.46 6.64 24.24
N LEU A 157 -2.22 5.66 23.79
CA LEU A 157 -1.76 4.65 22.83
C LEU A 157 -1.37 5.28 21.49
N ALA A 158 -2.14 6.25 21.01
CA ALA A 158 -1.80 7.01 19.80
C ALA A 158 -0.50 7.82 19.99
N ALA A 159 -0.34 8.49 21.14
CA ALA A 159 0.87 9.25 21.47
C ALA A 159 2.12 8.34 21.58
N VAL A 160 1.97 7.14 22.15
CA VAL A 160 3.06 6.15 22.22
C VAL A 160 3.49 5.71 20.83
N LEU A 161 2.55 5.43 19.91
CA LEU A 161 2.91 5.07 18.52
C LEU A 161 3.59 6.23 17.79
N LEU A 162 3.13 7.46 18.00
CA LEU A 162 3.76 8.65 17.43
C LEU A 162 5.19 8.85 17.98
N ALA A 163 5.37 8.70 19.29
CA ALA A 163 6.68 8.78 19.92
C ALA A 163 7.62 7.67 19.41
N ALA A 164 7.12 6.44 19.30
CA ALA A 164 7.87 5.33 18.74
C ALA A 164 8.29 5.59 17.29
N ALA A 165 7.42 6.18 16.47
CA ALA A 165 7.74 6.58 15.09
C ALA A 165 8.86 7.61 15.04
N GLN A 166 8.94 8.52 16.02
CA GLN A 166 10.04 9.51 16.11
C GLN A 166 11.34 8.88 16.62
N LEU A 167 11.28 8.03 17.63
CA LEU A 167 12.46 7.39 18.22
C LEU A 167 13.14 6.41 17.25
N LEU A 168 12.36 5.61 16.53
CA LEU A 168 12.89 4.63 15.59
C LEU A 168 13.51 5.23 14.33
N ARG A 169 13.37 6.53 14.12
CA ARG A 169 14.03 7.29 13.05
C ARG A 169 15.41 7.85 13.42
N LEU A 170 15.78 7.83 14.69
CA LEU A 170 17.08 8.37 15.14
C LEU A 170 18.29 7.62 14.52
N PRO A 171 18.24 6.30 14.27
CA PRO A 171 19.31 5.64 13.53
C PRO A 171 19.46 6.24 12.12
N PRO A 172 20.71 6.44 11.63
CA PRO A 172 20.95 7.01 10.31
C PRO A 172 20.66 6.06 9.14
N VAL A 173 20.26 4.84 9.45
CA VAL A 173 19.96 3.79 8.48
C VAL A 173 18.51 3.34 8.55
N LEU A 174 17.93 2.99 7.42
CA LEU A 174 16.60 2.40 7.35
C LEU A 174 16.61 1.02 8.01
N LEU A 175 15.70 0.79 8.95
CA LEU A 175 15.63 -0.48 9.67
C LEU A 175 14.99 -1.59 8.80
N PRO A 176 15.37 -2.87 9.02
CA PRO A 176 14.80 -3.98 8.28
C PRO A 176 13.29 -4.08 8.47
N TRP A 177 12.59 -4.61 7.47
CA TRP A 177 11.14 -4.83 7.49
C TRP A 177 10.32 -3.55 7.74
N CYS A 178 10.92 -2.38 7.52
CA CYS A 178 10.28 -1.08 7.75
C CYS A 178 9.80 -0.90 9.20
N VAL A 179 10.54 -1.44 10.17
CA VAL A 179 10.20 -1.36 11.60
C VAL A 179 10.15 0.11 12.07
N ASP A 180 10.97 0.97 11.51
CA ASP A 180 11.03 2.41 11.78
C ASP A 180 9.76 3.17 11.35
N THR A 181 9.14 2.78 10.25
CA THR A 181 7.90 3.39 9.74
C THR A 181 6.64 2.67 10.23
N ALA A 182 6.79 1.47 10.77
CA ALA A 182 5.67 0.64 11.24
C ALA A 182 4.79 1.31 12.31
N PRO A 183 5.31 2.07 13.30
CA PRO A 183 4.47 2.76 14.28
C PRO A 183 3.54 3.80 13.66
N MET A 184 3.98 4.53 12.63
CA MET A 184 3.13 5.50 11.92
C MET A 184 2.03 4.78 11.13
N ALA A 185 2.36 3.71 10.43
CA ALA A 185 1.35 2.88 9.75
C ALA A 185 0.38 2.23 10.74
N ALA A 186 0.86 1.78 11.90
CA ALA A 186 0.02 1.24 12.98
C ALA A 186 -0.89 2.32 13.58
N LEU A 187 -0.44 3.57 13.67
CA LEU A 187 -1.26 4.69 14.14
C LEU A 187 -2.43 4.98 13.18
N LEU A 188 -2.19 5.00 11.87
CA LEU A 188 -3.26 5.08 10.86
C LEU A 188 -4.26 3.93 11.01
N MET A 189 -3.74 2.70 11.19
CA MET A 189 -4.57 1.52 11.39
C MET A 189 -5.35 1.56 12.71
N LEU A 190 -4.77 2.09 13.78
CA LEU A 190 -5.40 2.20 15.10
C LEU A 190 -6.62 3.12 15.05
N VAL A 191 -6.45 4.32 14.53
CA VAL A 191 -7.57 5.28 14.43
C VAL A 191 -8.66 4.74 13.51
N SER A 192 -8.29 4.14 12.39
CA SER A 192 -9.28 3.52 11.50
C SER A 192 -9.93 2.26 12.09
N ALA A 193 -9.27 1.52 12.98
CA ALA A 193 -9.87 0.41 13.72
C ALA A 193 -10.98 0.92 14.67
N TRP A 194 -10.77 2.03 15.37
CA TRP A 194 -11.81 2.66 16.20
C TRP A 194 -13.02 3.13 15.38
N LEU A 195 -12.80 3.59 14.14
CA LEU A 195 -13.89 3.86 13.20
C LEU A 195 -14.60 2.58 12.77
N GLY A 196 -13.85 1.49 12.60
CA GLY A 196 -14.36 0.17 12.25
C GLY A 196 -15.22 -0.47 13.33
N GLU A 197 -14.86 -0.33 14.62
CA GLU A 197 -15.66 -0.75 15.76
C GLU A 197 -17.07 -0.12 15.73
N ARG A 198 -17.15 1.13 15.32
CA ARG A 198 -18.40 1.90 15.22
C ARG A 198 -19.08 1.79 13.87
N GLN A 199 -18.53 1.03 12.94
CA GLN A 199 -18.97 0.92 11.55
C GLN A 199 -19.22 2.29 10.90
N ALA A 200 -18.35 3.27 11.22
CA ALA A 200 -18.57 4.69 10.90
C ALA A 200 -18.68 4.93 9.38
N LEU A 201 -17.93 4.19 8.55
CA LEU A 201 -17.95 4.32 7.09
C LEU A 201 -19.14 3.62 6.42
N GLU A 202 -19.97 2.88 7.18
CA GLU A 202 -21.13 2.15 6.67
C GLU A 202 -22.45 2.91 6.89
N ARG A 203 -22.42 3.98 7.70
CA ARG A 203 -23.60 4.78 8.01
C ARG A 203 -24.14 5.48 6.76
N PRO A 204 -25.46 5.71 6.67
CA PRO A 204 -26.07 6.42 5.54
C PRO A 204 -25.40 7.78 5.29
N PHE A 205 -25.35 8.19 4.02
CA PHE A 205 -24.85 9.50 3.64
C PHE A 205 -25.87 10.57 4.07
N THR A 206 -25.47 11.46 4.95
CA THR A 206 -26.31 12.51 5.53
C THR A 206 -25.62 13.87 5.38
N ARG A 207 -26.33 14.97 5.67
CA ARG A 207 -25.72 16.31 5.77
C ARG A 207 -24.55 16.34 6.75
N ARG A 208 -24.61 15.54 7.85
CA ARG A 208 -23.50 15.39 8.80
C ARG A 208 -22.28 14.72 8.14
N THR A 209 -22.51 13.70 7.33
CA THR A 209 -21.43 13.04 6.57
C THR A 209 -20.77 14.02 5.61
N ALA A 210 -21.56 14.85 4.90
CA ALA A 210 -21.03 15.88 4.01
C ALA A 210 -20.19 16.92 4.78
N ALA A 211 -20.68 17.39 5.93
CA ALA A 211 -19.92 18.30 6.80
C ALA A 211 -18.61 17.68 7.29
N VAL A 212 -18.61 16.41 7.68
CA VAL A 212 -17.38 15.68 8.06
C VAL A 212 -16.42 15.61 6.88
N CYS A 213 -16.90 15.30 5.67
CA CYS A 213 -16.04 15.28 4.47
C CYS A 213 -15.41 16.65 4.22
N LEU A 214 -16.17 17.75 4.39
CA LEU A 214 -15.63 19.10 4.25
C LEU A 214 -14.57 19.40 5.32
N CYS A 215 -14.84 19.04 6.58
CA CYS A 215 -13.86 19.18 7.67
C CYS A 215 -12.58 18.36 7.45
N LEU A 216 -12.67 17.21 6.78
CA LEU A 216 -11.49 16.41 6.41
C LEU A 216 -10.76 16.99 5.20
N ALA A 217 -11.48 17.61 4.26
CA ALA A 217 -10.88 18.20 3.07
C ALA A 217 -9.99 19.39 3.39
N ILE A 218 -10.39 20.24 4.35
CA ILE A 218 -9.63 21.44 4.72
C ILE A 218 -8.21 21.10 5.18
N PRO A 219 -7.99 20.31 6.24
CA PRO A 219 -6.62 19.97 6.66
C PRO A 219 -5.86 19.18 5.60
N TYR A 220 -6.53 18.34 4.82
CA TYR A 220 -5.90 17.62 3.73
C TYR A 220 -5.31 18.55 2.68
N LEU A 221 -6.08 19.53 2.19
CA LEU A 221 -5.64 20.50 1.19
C LEU A 221 -4.55 21.43 1.72
N LEU A 222 -4.70 21.92 2.96
CA LEU A 222 -3.73 22.83 3.57
C LEU A 222 -2.38 22.16 3.84
N LEU A 223 -2.38 20.89 4.27
CA LEU A 223 -1.16 20.18 4.61
C LEU A 223 -0.41 19.69 3.36
N ASN A 224 -1.13 19.38 2.30
CA ASN A 224 -0.55 18.88 1.06
C ASN A 224 0.37 19.90 0.36
N ASP A 225 0.02 21.20 0.41
CA ASP A 225 0.87 22.26 -0.15
C ASP A 225 2.10 22.58 0.71
N THR A 226 2.10 22.13 1.97
CA THR A 226 3.13 22.52 2.94
C THR A 226 4.22 21.46 3.11
N TYR A 227 3.89 20.18 2.89
CA TYR A 227 4.77 19.04 3.19
C TYR A 227 4.80 18.05 2.04
N ASP A 228 6.01 17.60 1.67
CA ASP A 228 6.20 16.45 0.76
C ASP A 228 6.23 15.16 1.61
N LEU A 229 5.11 14.45 1.65
CA LEU A 229 4.86 13.39 2.63
C LEU A 229 4.85 12.00 1.96
N HIS A 230 5.98 11.30 1.99
CA HIS A 230 6.07 9.93 1.47
C HIS A 230 6.31 8.89 2.57
N LEU A 231 5.41 7.91 2.69
CA LEU A 231 5.57 6.82 3.66
C LEU A 231 6.81 5.95 3.41
N ARG A 232 7.32 5.96 2.19
CA ARG A 232 8.50 5.21 1.80
C ARG A 232 9.79 5.71 2.43
N TYR A 233 9.92 7.03 2.59
CA TYR A 233 11.11 7.68 3.11
C TYR A 233 10.87 8.19 4.52
N TYR A 234 11.73 7.81 5.47
CA TYR A 234 11.63 8.32 6.84
C TYR A 234 12.10 9.77 6.97
N GLY A 235 12.76 10.32 5.96
CA GLY A 235 13.31 11.66 5.97
C GLY A 235 12.30 12.79 5.93
N HIS A 236 11.08 12.51 5.46
CA HIS A 236 10.10 13.57 5.20
C HIS A 236 9.42 14.12 6.46
N TRP A 237 9.32 13.36 7.54
CA TRP A 237 8.90 13.90 8.85
C TRP A 237 10.08 13.96 9.81
N GLN A 238 11.00 14.88 9.56
CA GLN A 238 12.21 15.02 10.38
C GLN A 238 11.91 15.46 11.82
N ASP A 239 10.72 16.01 12.05
CA ASP A 239 10.23 16.46 13.34
C ASP A 239 8.82 15.94 13.63
N VAL A 240 8.32 16.26 14.83
CA VAL A 240 6.98 15.89 15.28
C VAL A 240 5.90 16.58 14.44
N ARG A 241 6.15 17.80 13.93
CA ARG A 241 5.19 18.56 13.11
C ARG A 241 4.98 17.88 11.77
N GLY A 242 6.05 17.50 11.09
CA GLY A 242 5.99 16.73 9.84
C GLY A 242 5.31 15.38 10.02
N ALA A 243 5.56 14.69 11.15
CA ALA A 243 4.88 13.43 11.46
C ALA A 243 3.36 13.60 11.67
N LEU A 244 2.96 14.65 12.38
CA LEU A 244 1.55 14.99 12.58
C LEU A 244 0.87 15.40 11.28
N ALA A 245 1.55 16.19 10.44
CA ALA A 245 1.08 16.57 9.11
C ALA A 245 0.88 15.35 8.22
N PHE A 246 1.87 14.44 8.16
CA PHE A 246 1.75 13.18 7.42
C PHE A 246 0.56 12.34 7.92
N PHE A 247 0.43 12.16 9.22
CA PHE A 247 -0.68 11.41 9.80
C PHE A 247 -2.03 12.05 9.43
N ALA A 248 -2.17 13.35 9.61
CA ALA A 248 -3.40 14.08 9.33
C ALA A 248 -3.77 14.05 7.84
N ALA A 249 -2.83 14.37 6.95
CA ALA A 249 -3.03 14.34 5.50
C ALA A 249 -3.36 12.91 5.01
N GLY A 250 -2.57 11.92 5.43
CA GLY A 250 -2.77 10.53 5.06
C GLY A 250 -4.10 9.97 5.54
N LEU A 251 -4.52 10.28 6.78
CA LEU A 251 -5.81 9.85 7.32
C LEU A 251 -6.98 10.56 6.64
N CYS A 252 -6.94 11.89 6.57
CA CYS A 252 -8.02 12.69 5.98
C CYS A 252 -8.21 12.37 4.50
N GLY A 253 -7.13 12.36 3.73
CA GLY A 253 -7.17 12.00 2.30
C GLY A 253 -7.67 10.58 2.07
N SER A 254 -7.22 9.60 2.89
CA SER A 254 -7.72 8.24 2.81
C SER A 254 -9.21 8.13 3.09
N LEU A 255 -9.71 8.80 4.13
CA LEU A 255 -11.14 8.78 4.48
C LEU A 255 -11.99 9.46 3.40
N LEU A 256 -11.55 10.60 2.87
CA LEU A 256 -12.21 11.27 1.75
C LEU A 256 -12.28 10.37 0.52
N PHE A 257 -11.16 9.71 0.20
CA PHE A 257 -11.11 8.79 -0.93
C PHE A 257 -12.04 7.58 -0.75
N LEU A 258 -12.13 7.02 0.46
CA LEU A 258 -13.08 5.95 0.76
C LEU A 258 -14.54 6.41 0.61
N MET A 259 -14.85 7.64 1.00
CA MET A 259 -16.18 8.22 0.80
C MET A 259 -16.48 8.43 -0.68
N LEU A 260 -15.50 8.93 -1.46
CA LEU A 260 -15.62 9.05 -2.91
C LEU A 260 -15.87 7.69 -3.57
N CYS A 261 -15.10 6.66 -3.22
CA CYS A 261 -15.31 5.30 -3.74
C CYS A 261 -16.69 4.74 -3.39
N ARG A 262 -17.25 5.14 -2.25
CA ARG A 262 -18.63 4.78 -1.90
C ARG A 262 -19.65 5.49 -2.79
N CYS A 263 -19.41 6.77 -3.14
CA CYS A 263 -20.27 7.50 -4.09
C CYS A 263 -20.21 6.91 -5.50
N LEU A 264 -19.13 6.24 -5.90
CA LEU A 264 -19.04 5.57 -7.20
C LEU A 264 -20.10 4.46 -7.39
N ALA A 265 -20.77 4.02 -6.34
CA ALA A 265 -21.88 3.07 -6.43
C ALA A 265 -23.05 3.59 -7.30
N VAL A 266 -23.14 4.89 -7.57
CA VAL A 266 -24.10 5.48 -8.53
C VAL A 266 -23.80 5.09 -9.99
N VAL A 267 -22.60 4.56 -10.28
CA VAL A 267 -22.20 4.07 -11.60
C VAL A 267 -21.87 2.56 -11.47
N PRO A 268 -22.88 1.68 -11.47
CA PRO A 268 -22.71 0.27 -11.12
C PRO A 268 -21.65 -0.49 -11.94
N PRO A 269 -21.51 -0.31 -13.29
CA PRO A 269 -20.49 -1.02 -14.05
C PRO A 269 -19.07 -0.65 -13.61
N LEU A 270 -18.80 0.64 -13.41
CA LEU A 270 -17.51 1.13 -12.94
C LEU A 270 -17.20 0.62 -11.53
N PHE A 271 -18.17 0.77 -10.63
CA PHE A 271 -18.04 0.33 -9.24
C PHE A 271 -17.75 -1.17 -9.14
N SER A 272 -18.51 -2.00 -9.86
CA SER A 272 -18.32 -3.46 -9.83
C SER A 272 -16.99 -3.89 -10.43
N GLY A 273 -16.55 -3.22 -11.52
CA GLY A 273 -15.25 -3.44 -12.13
C GLY A 273 -14.10 -3.10 -11.18
N LEU A 274 -14.15 -1.92 -10.52
CA LEU A 274 -13.15 -1.52 -9.53
C LEU A 274 -13.15 -2.43 -8.31
N ALA A 275 -14.33 -2.86 -7.82
CA ALA A 275 -14.42 -3.80 -6.73
C ALA A 275 -13.85 -5.18 -7.11
N ALA A 276 -14.07 -5.65 -8.35
CA ALA A 276 -13.47 -6.86 -8.87
C ALA A 276 -11.94 -6.77 -8.93
N LEU A 277 -11.40 -5.66 -9.44
CA LEU A 277 -9.96 -5.38 -9.44
C LEU A 277 -9.39 -5.34 -8.02
N GLY A 278 -10.09 -4.71 -7.09
CA GLY A 278 -9.67 -4.62 -5.70
C GLY A 278 -9.57 -5.98 -4.99
N ARG A 279 -10.38 -6.95 -5.42
CA ARG A 279 -10.29 -8.35 -4.94
C ARG A 279 -9.01 -9.03 -5.41
N GLU A 280 -8.46 -8.61 -6.53
CA GLU A 280 -7.23 -9.13 -7.14
C GLU A 280 -6.05 -8.16 -6.98
N SER A 281 -6.20 -7.07 -6.23
CA SER A 281 -5.21 -5.99 -6.11
C SER A 281 -3.82 -6.46 -5.71
N MET A 282 -3.71 -7.56 -4.96
CA MET A 282 -2.42 -8.12 -4.56
C MET A 282 -1.62 -8.68 -5.74
N ALA A 283 -2.28 -9.30 -6.72
CA ALA A 283 -1.59 -9.81 -7.92
C ALA A 283 -1.06 -8.66 -8.77
N VAL A 284 -1.86 -7.61 -8.95
CA VAL A 284 -1.44 -6.39 -9.65
C VAL A 284 -0.29 -5.72 -8.88
N PHE A 285 -0.42 -5.62 -7.55
CA PHE A 285 0.61 -5.03 -6.70
C PHE A 285 1.96 -5.75 -6.81
N ILE A 286 2.00 -7.07 -6.89
CA ILE A 286 3.24 -7.84 -7.03
C ILE A 286 3.83 -7.67 -8.43
N GLY A 287 3.00 -7.78 -9.47
CA GLY A 287 3.46 -7.91 -10.84
C GLY A 287 3.74 -6.59 -11.57
N HIS A 288 3.14 -5.46 -11.13
CA HIS A 288 3.15 -4.24 -11.93
C HIS A 288 4.55 -3.68 -12.19
N THR A 289 5.42 -3.57 -11.21
CA THR A 289 6.76 -2.98 -11.40
C THR A 289 7.60 -3.76 -12.38
N PHE A 290 7.55 -5.08 -12.33
CA PHE A 290 8.24 -5.93 -13.29
C PHE A 290 7.72 -5.70 -14.72
N LEU A 291 6.40 -5.61 -14.89
CA LEU A 291 5.79 -5.39 -16.20
C LEU A 291 6.04 -3.99 -16.72
N LEU A 292 5.91 -2.97 -15.87
CA LEU A 292 6.25 -1.60 -16.24
C LEU A 292 7.67 -1.50 -16.75
N TRP A 293 8.62 -2.07 -16.01
CA TRP A 293 10.01 -2.08 -16.38
C TRP A 293 10.28 -2.88 -17.68
N THR A 294 9.61 -4.01 -17.89
CA THR A 294 9.73 -4.80 -19.11
C THR A 294 9.21 -4.06 -20.31
N VAL A 295 7.99 -3.51 -20.22
CA VAL A 295 7.35 -2.76 -21.30
C VAL A 295 8.14 -1.49 -21.64
N ASP A 296 8.57 -0.75 -20.62
CA ASP A 296 9.39 0.44 -20.80
C ASP A 296 10.70 0.16 -21.55
N SER A 297 11.31 -0.97 -21.25
CA SER A 297 12.53 -1.43 -21.89
C SER A 297 12.32 -1.88 -23.33
N LEU A 298 11.14 -2.37 -23.67
CA LEU A 298 10.79 -2.67 -25.06
C LEU A 298 10.64 -1.37 -25.85
N PHE A 299 9.99 -0.34 -25.31
CA PHE A 299 9.89 0.95 -25.96
C PHE A 299 11.25 1.62 -26.20
N LEU A 300 12.19 1.49 -25.28
CA LEU A 300 13.57 1.99 -25.47
C LEU A 300 14.34 1.30 -26.60
N ARG A 301 13.92 0.08 -26.98
CA ARG A 301 14.54 -0.69 -28.08
C ARG A 301 13.87 -0.48 -29.44
N LEU A 302 12.75 0.24 -29.46
CA LEU A 302 11.99 0.55 -30.67
C LEU A 302 12.00 2.08 -30.93
N PRO A 303 13.17 2.69 -31.22
CA PRO A 303 13.29 4.14 -31.37
C PRO A 303 12.51 4.69 -32.58
N GLU A 304 12.18 3.84 -33.55
CA GLU A 304 11.45 4.23 -34.77
C GLU A 304 9.94 4.47 -34.54
N PHE A 305 9.41 4.13 -33.35
CA PHE A 305 8.05 4.42 -32.96
C PHE A 305 8.03 5.48 -31.85
N PRO A 306 8.05 6.79 -32.16
CA PRO A 306 7.87 7.84 -31.18
C PRO A 306 6.43 7.85 -30.70
N LEU A 307 6.08 6.92 -29.80
CA LEU A 307 4.78 6.96 -29.13
C LEU A 307 4.72 8.24 -28.30
N SER A 308 3.63 9.00 -28.46
CA SER A 308 3.38 10.12 -27.56
C SER A 308 3.43 9.66 -26.11
N GLY A 309 3.89 10.50 -25.19
CA GLY A 309 3.96 10.15 -23.76
C GLY A 309 2.65 9.59 -23.22
N ALA A 310 1.51 10.03 -23.75
CA ALA A 310 0.18 9.54 -23.40
C ALA A 310 -0.03 8.06 -23.81
N VAL A 311 0.38 7.68 -25.02
CA VAL A 311 0.24 6.29 -25.52
C VAL A 311 1.16 5.36 -24.74
N ARG A 312 2.40 5.78 -24.48
CA ARG A 312 3.33 5.03 -23.63
C ARG A 312 2.76 4.85 -22.23
N GLY A 313 2.25 5.91 -21.62
CA GLY A 313 1.63 5.86 -20.29
C GLY A 313 0.41 4.94 -20.24
N ALA A 314 -0.46 5.00 -21.24
CA ALA A 314 -1.62 4.10 -21.36
C ALA A 314 -1.18 2.63 -21.49
N ALA A 315 -0.18 2.34 -22.33
CA ALA A 315 0.36 0.99 -22.49
C ALA A 315 0.95 0.45 -21.19
N LEU A 316 1.71 1.27 -20.46
CA LEU A 316 2.25 0.93 -19.14
C LEU A 316 1.14 0.63 -18.12
N LEU A 317 0.12 1.49 -18.03
CA LEU A 317 -1.01 1.29 -17.13
C LEU A 317 -1.77 -0.01 -17.45
N LEU A 318 -2.06 -0.25 -18.72
CA LEU A 318 -2.77 -1.46 -19.15
C LEU A 318 -1.94 -2.71 -18.89
N ALA A 319 -0.67 -2.73 -19.29
CA ALA A 319 0.21 -3.87 -19.07
C ALA A 319 0.41 -4.17 -17.58
N GLY A 320 0.73 -3.14 -16.79
CA GLY A 320 0.94 -3.26 -15.35
C GLY A 320 -0.31 -3.69 -14.58
N THR A 321 -1.51 -3.51 -15.14
CA THR A 321 -2.78 -3.87 -14.50
C THR A 321 -3.36 -5.17 -15.05
N LEU A 322 -3.55 -5.26 -16.37
CA LEU A 322 -4.31 -6.35 -16.99
C LEU A 322 -3.53 -7.67 -17.02
N VAL A 323 -2.21 -7.63 -17.23
CA VAL A 323 -1.42 -8.87 -17.30
C VAL A 323 -1.37 -9.59 -15.97
N PRO A 324 -1.06 -8.95 -14.81
CA PRO A 324 -1.10 -9.63 -13.52
C PRO A 324 -2.51 -10.06 -13.12
N LEU A 325 -3.53 -9.26 -13.46
CA LEU A 325 -4.93 -9.61 -13.24
C LEU A 325 -5.32 -10.88 -13.99
N ALA A 326 -5.03 -10.95 -15.28
CA ALA A 326 -5.30 -12.12 -16.12
C ALA A 326 -4.55 -13.36 -15.60
N GLY A 327 -3.29 -13.22 -15.21
CA GLY A 327 -2.50 -14.27 -14.59
C GLY A 327 -3.13 -14.81 -13.32
N SER A 328 -3.58 -13.93 -12.42
CA SER A 328 -4.27 -14.32 -11.19
C SER A 328 -5.57 -15.09 -11.48
N LEU A 329 -6.38 -14.58 -12.40
CA LEU A 329 -7.66 -15.23 -12.77
C LEU A 329 -7.44 -16.59 -13.42
N LEU A 330 -6.42 -16.71 -14.27
CA LEU A 330 -6.05 -17.98 -14.90
C LEU A 330 -5.63 -19.03 -13.86
N VAL A 331 -4.73 -18.66 -12.94
CA VAL A 331 -4.29 -19.56 -11.85
C VAL A 331 -5.48 -20.03 -11.01
N LYS A 332 -6.41 -19.14 -10.68
CA LYS A 332 -7.64 -19.50 -9.94
C LYS A 332 -8.53 -20.45 -10.73
N ARG A 333 -8.64 -20.24 -12.05
CA ARG A 333 -9.43 -21.11 -12.94
C ARG A 333 -8.83 -22.51 -13.04
N LEU A 334 -7.53 -22.61 -13.17
CA LEU A 334 -6.80 -23.88 -13.21
C LEU A 334 -6.95 -24.64 -11.88
N ARG A 335 -6.75 -23.98 -10.74
CA ARG A 335 -6.94 -24.60 -9.42
C ARG A 335 -8.35 -25.14 -9.17
N ARG A 336 -9.38 -24.51 -9.75
CA ARG A 336 -10.75 -25.00 -9.64
C ARG A 336 -11.02 -26.24 -10.53
N ARG A 337 -10.22 -26.46 -11.58
CA ARG A 337 -10.35 -27.60 -12.49
C ARG A 337 -9.57 -28.83 -12.05
N THR A 338 -8.58 -28.66 -11.16
CA THR A 338 -7.85 -29.79 -10.57
C THR A 338 -8.59 -30.17 -9.28
N PRO A 339 -9.33 -31.29 -9.26
CA PRO A 339 -9.90 -31.80 -8.02
C PRO A 339 -8.74 -32.10 -7.08
N ALA A 340 -8.90 -31.79 -5.80
CA ALA A 340 -7.95 -32.22 -4.79
C ALA A 340 -7.83 -33.75 -4.94
N ALA A 341 -6.65 -34.21 -5.34
CA ALA A 341 -6.33 -35.63 -5.22
C ALA A 341 -6.42 -35.95 -3.73
N VAL A 342 -7.36 -36.81 -3.40
CA VAL A 342 -7.69 -37.32 -2.05
C VAL A 342 -6.47 -37.96 -1.44
#